data_2c8bbca7c877d154cc0f2710b463484e
#
_entry.id   2c8bbca7c877d154cc0f2710b463484e
#
_cell.length_a   1.000
_cell.length_b   1.000
_cell.length_c   1.000
_cell.angle_alpha   90.00
_cell.angle_beta   90.00
_cell.angle_gamma   90.00
#
_symmetry.space_group_name_H-M   'P 1'
#
loop_
_entity.id
_entity.type
_entity.pdbx_description
1 polymer ?
#
loop_
_entity_poly.entity_id
_entity_poly.type
_entity_poly.pdbx_seq_one_letter_code
_entity_poly.pdbx_strand_id
1 'polypeptide(L)'
;WIAPRVVKTIGLFGGTDIQGAVLVDAVTGQSQYYKEVPTWVDTLYVPELIMQQYDYHGTLVNGFINSIFGQRDVTVTTQGSNYIALNDDVYMYTGVTSANADQSNLGFLLSNQRTKETKFYTAPGATEKAAQASAMGVVQDLGYIATFPLLLNIAGEPTYFIPLKDNTNLVKSYAMVNVAQYQIVATGSTVSECEQKYVQLLGSKGIT
;
A
#
# COMPACT_ATOMS: atom_id res chain seq x y z
N TRP A 1 25.80 -1.38 -0.74
CA TRP A 1 24.82 -1.87 -1.71
C TRP A 1 24.25 -3.19 -1.26
N ILE A 2 22.95 -3.42 -1.57
CA ILE A 2 22.26 -4.67 -1.28
C ILE A 2 21.81 -5.26 -2.61
N ALA A 3 22.24 -6.51 -2.88
CA ALA A 3 21.89 -7.24 -4.09
C ALA A 3 21.10 -8.50 -3.71
N PRO A 4 19.75 -8.50 -3.78
CA PRO A 4 18.93 -9.67 -3.46
C PRO A 4 19.24 -10.85 -4.38
N ARG A 5 19.36 -12.04 -3.81
CA ARG A 5 19.47 -13.28 -4.57
C ARG A 5 18.09 -13.80 -4.93
N VAL A 6 17.71 -13.59 -6.19
CA VAL A 6 16.42 -14.03 -6.73
C VAL A 6 16.50 -15.49 -7.16
N VAL A 7 15.50 -16.29 -6.82
CA VAL A 7 15.36 -17.69 -7.16
C VAL A 7 13.98 -17.98 -7.75
N LYS A 8 13.86 -19.08 -8.48
CA LYS A 8 12.58 -19.64 -8.92
C LYS A 8 12.24 -20.85 -8.04
N THR A 9 11.09 -20.86 -7.41
CA THR A 9 10.67 -21.92 -6.47
C THR A 9 9.68 -22.91 -7.09
N ILE A 10 9.08 -22.55 -8.24
CA ILE A 10 8.13 -23.40 -8.97
C ILE A 10 8.67 -23.63 -10.38
N GLY A 11 9.35 -24.76 -10.60
CA GLY A 11 9.96 -25.09 -11.88
C GLY A 11 10.94 -24.03 -12.37
N LEU A 12 11.07 -23.88 -13.69
CA LEU A 12 12.02 -22.93 -14.32
C LEU A 12 11.45 -21.50 -14.46
N PHE A 13 10.14 -21.33 -14.36
CA PHE A 13 9.48 -20.10 -14.81
C PHE A 13 8.64 -19.39 -13.72
N GLY A 14 8.30 -20.07 -12.63
CA GLY A 14 7.36 -19.53 -11.64
C GLY A 14 7.93 -19.40 -10.23
N GLY A 15 7.13 -18.81 -9.35
CA GLY A 15 7.42 -18.72 -7.92
C GLY A 15 8.69 -17.94 -7.63
N THR A 16 8.83 -16.73 -8.19
CA THR A 16 9.95 -15.84 -7.85
C THR A 16 9.98 -15.56 -6.38
N ASP A 17 11.13 -15.77 -5.73
CA ASP A 17 11.36 -15.45 -4.33
C ASP A 17 12.81 -15.00 -4.10
N ILE A 18 13.12 -14.52 -2.90
CA ILE A 18 14.45 -14.06 -2.51
C ILE A 18 15.02 -15.02 -1.46
N GLN A 19 16.22 -15.51 -1.70
CA GLN A 19 16.98 -16.36 -0.76
C GLN A 19 18.22 -15.63 -0.26
N GLY A 20 18.03 -14.60 0.57
CA GLY A 20 19.10 -13.79 1.10
C GLY A 20 19.62 -12.74 0.12
N ALA A 21 20.74 -12.12 0.45
CA ALA A 21 21.35 -11.07 -0.34
C ALA A 21 22.88 -11.07 -0.25
N VAL A 22 23.52 -10.48 -1.25
CA VAL A 22 24.92 -10.07 -1.18
C VAL A 22 24.96 -8.61 -0.74
N LEU A 23 25.65 -8.33 0.35
CA LEU A 23 25.96 -7.00 0.78
C LEU A 23 27.35 -6.60 0.26
N VAL A 24 27.44 -5.44 -0.36
CA VAL A 24 28.68 -4.92 -0.93
C VAL A 24 29.03 -3.60 -0.24
N ASP A 25 30.19 -3.55 0.35
CA ASP A 25 30.75 -2.33 0.90
C ASP A 25 31.04 -1.34 -0.23
N ALA A 26 30.44 -0.14 -0.19
CA ALA A 26 30.53 0.83 -1.25
C ALA A 26 31.92 1.52 -1.34
N VAL A 27 32.72 1.42 -0.29
CA VAL A 27 34.07 2.03 -0.22
C VAL A 27 35.15 1.04 -0.67
N THR A 28 35.09 -0.19 -0.12
CA THR A 28 36.14 -1.20 -0.36
C THR A 28 35.83 -2.16 -1.50
N GLY A 29 34.56 -2.27 -1.90
CA GLY A 29 34.08 -3.26 -2.86
C GLY A 29 34.01 -4.69 -2.31
N GLN A 30 34.32 -4.91 -1.04
CA GLN A 30 34.17 -6.21 -0.42
C GLN A 30 32.72 -6.64 -0.39
N SER A 31 32.47 -7.91 -0.69
CA SER A 31 31.13 -8.47 -0.77
C SER A 31 31.00 -9.72 0.11
N GLN A 32 29.83 -9.87 0.76
CA GLN A 32 29.51 -11.03 1.57
C GLN A 32 28.04 -11.44 1.35
N TYR A 33 27.82 -12.74 1.21
CA TYR A 33 26.46 -13.31 1.15
C TYR A 33 25.88 -13.51 2.55
N TYR A 34 24.63 -13.10 2.72
CA TYR A 34 23.83 -13.31 3.92
C TYR A 34 22.55 -14.05 3.55
N LYS A 35 22.29 -15.17 4.18
CA LYS A 35 21.01 -15.87 4.07
C LYS A 35 19.90 -15.10 4.80
N GLU A 36 20.23 -14.57 5.97
CA GLU A 36 19.41 -13.66 6.73
C GLU A 36 20.17 -12.34 6.83
N VAL A 37 19.58 -11.27 6.31
CA VAL A 37 20.24 -9.96 6.30
C VAL A 37 20.27 -9.33 7.70
N PRO A 38 21.28 -8.52 8.02
CA PRO A 38 21.35 -7.81 9.29
C PRO A 38 20.15 -6.87 9.50
N THR A 39 19.83 -6.56 10.74
CA THR A 39 18.67 -5.74 11.14
C THR A 39 18.71 -4.30 10.62
N TRP A 40 19.89 -3.77 10.28
CA TRP A 40 20.06 -2.44 9.68
C TRP A 40 19.71 -2.40 8.18
N VAL A 41 19.35 -3.54 7.57
CA VAL A 41 18.84 -3.59 6.19
C VAL A 41 17.34 -3.37 6.23
N ASP A 42 16.88 -2.23 5.76
CA ASP A 42 15.46 -1.87 5.78
C ASP A 42 14.66 -2.57 4.69
N THR A 43 15.28 -2.77 3.52
CA THR A 43 14.57 -3.29 2.35
C THR A 43 15.36 -4.41 1.67
N LEU A 44 14.77 -5.60 1.64
CA LEU A 44 15.24 -6.77 0.90
C LEU A 44 14.20 -7.20 -0.13
N TYR A 45 12.92 -7.18 0.24
CA TYR A 45 11.80 -7.56 -0.61
C TYR A 45 11.12 -6.33 -1.18
N VAL A 46 11.11 -6.23 -2.51
CA VAL A 46 10.45 -5.10 -3.21
C VAL A 46 8.92 -5.29 -3.23
N PRO A 47 8.13 -4.20 -3.21
CA PRO A 47 6.66 -4.27 -3.19
C PRO A 47 6.06 -5.12 -4.30
N GLU A 48 6.58 -5.00 -5.50
CA GLU A 48 6.09 -5.72 -6.68
C GLU A 48 6.16 -7.22 -6.51
N LEU A 49 7.23 -7.73 -5.87
CA LEU A 49 7.38 -9.15 -5.58
C LEU A 49 6.34 -9.62 -4.55
N ILE A 50 6.14 -8.84 -3.49
CA ILE A 50 5.18 -9.16 -2.42
C ILE A 50 3.76 -9.16 -2.97
N MET A 51 3.39 -8.12 -3.73
CA MET A 51 2.07 -8.02 -4.36
C MET A 51 1.84 -9.17 -5.33
N GLN A 52 2.82 -9.50 -6.18
CA GLN A 52 2.73 -10.62 -7.12
C GLN A 52 2.52 -11.96 -6.40
N GLN A 53 3.23 -12.21 -5.31
CA GLN A 53 3.08 -13.44 -4.53
C GLN A 53 1.71 -13.50 -3.85
N TYR A 54 1.21 -12.38 -3.35
CA TYR A 54 -0.12 -12.30 -2.77
C TYR A 54 -1.20 -12.53 -3.84
N ASP A 55 -1.09 -11.90 -5.00
CA ASP A 55 -2.04 -12.06 -6.10
C ASP A 55 -2.08 -13.51 -6.61
N TYR A 56 -0.95 -14.19 -6.69
CA TYR A 56 -0.92 -15.63 -6.98
C TYR A 56 -1.64 -16.45 -5.91
N HIS A 57 -1.42 -16.16 -4.63
CA HIS A 57 -2.11 -16.82 -3.55
C HIS A 57 -3.62 -16.54 -3.62
N GLY A 58 -4.02 -15.28 -3.68
CA GLY A 58 -5.42 -14.87 -3.70
C GLY A 58 -6.21 -15.38 -4.91
N THR A 59 -5.54 -15.51 -6.06
CA THR A 59 -6.18 -16.05 -7.27
C THR A 59 -6.25 -17.58 -7.29
N LEU A 60 -5.26 -18.28 -6.74
CA LEU A 60 -5.12 -19.73 -6.90
C LEU A 60 -5.52 -20.54 -5.68
N VAL A 61 -5.66 -19.93 -4.49
CA VAL A 61 -6.00 -20.62 -3.23
C VAL A 61 -7.26 -21.47 -3.32
N ASN A 62 -8.27 -21.03 -4.09
CA ASN A 62 -9.53 -21.73 -4.33
C ASN A 62 -9.53 -22.56 -5.63
N GLY A 63 -8.34 -22.85 -6.17
CA GLY A 63 -8.14 -23.71 -7.34
C GLY A 63 -8.08 -22.96 -8.68
N PHE A 64 -7.29 -23.52 -9.60
CA PHE A 64 -7.03 -22.93 -10.91
C PHE A 64 -8.31 -22.73 -11.75
N ILE A 65 -9.24 -23.68 -11.72
CA ILE A 65 -10.50 -23.56 -12.48
C ILE A 65 -11.34 -22.39 -11.96
N ASN A 66 -11.40 -22.22 -10.63
CA ASN A 66 -12.12 -21.09 -10.02
C ASN A 66 -11.49 -19.73 -10.41
N SER A 67 -10.18 -19.66 -10.55
CA SER A 67 -9.50 -18.42 -10.95
C SER A 67 -9.89 -17.95 -12.36
N ILE A 68 -10.36 -18.86 -13.22
CA ILE A 68 -10.74 -18.55 -14.61
C ILE A 68 -12.25 -18.37 -14.77
N PHE A 69 -13.06 -19.27 -14.21
CA PHE A 69 -14.50 -19.35 -14.54
C PHE A 69 -15.46 -18.88 -13.44
N GLY A 70 -15.09 -18.97 -12.18
CA GLY A 70 -16.00 -18.65 -11.07
C GLY A 70 -15.61 -17.41 -10.32
N GLN A 71 -14.33 -17.22 -10.11
CA GLN A 71 -13.68 -16.14 -9.36
C GLN A 71 -14.31 -15.89 -7.98
N ARG A 72 -14.82 -16.96 -7.35
CA ARG A 72 -15.40 -16.88 -6.01
C ARG A 72 -14.28 -16.77 -4.99
N ASP A 73 -14.39 -15.76 -4.12
CA ASP A 73 -13.40 -15.48 -3.07
C ASP A 73 -11.97 -15.29 -3.62
N VAL A 74 -11.87 -14.81 -4.86
CA VAL A 74 -10.61 -14.42 -5.48
C VAL A 74 -10.26 -13.01 -5.04
N THR A 75 -9.11 -12.85 -4.40
CA THR A 75 -8.62 -11.56 -3.93
C THR A 75 -7.35 -11.16 -4.65
N VAL A 76 -7.19 -9.86 -4.88
CA VAL A 76 -6.00 -9.28 -5.51
C VAL A 76 -5.64 -7.98 -4.81
N THR A 77 -4.39 -7.54 -4.97
CA THR A 77 -3.98 -6.22 -4.51
C THR A 77 -4.59 -5.12 -5.36
N THR A 78 -4.69 -3.90 -4.83
CA THR A 78 -5.21 -2.72 -5.55
C THR A 78 -4.19 -2.10 -6.51
N GLN A 79 -3.08 -2.79 -6.76
CA GLN A 79 -2.01 -2.45 -7.72
C GLN A 79 -1.25 -1.15 -7.41
N GLY A 80 -1.34 -0.67 -6.20
CA GLY A 80 -0.53 0.44 -5.70
C GLY A 80 0.07 0.12 -4.36
N SER A 81 1.12 0.80 -3.97
CA SER A 81 1.76 0.62 -2.68
C SER A 81 2.30 1.92 -2.12
N ASN A 82 2.43 1.98 -0.81
CA ASN A 82 3.12 3.02 -0.10
C ASN A 82 3.94 2.40 1.03
N TYR A 83 4.76 3.20 1.68
CA TYR A 83 5.63 2.74 2.77
C TYR A 83 5.26 3.41 4.07
N ILE A 84 5.39 2.67 5.15
CA ILE A 84 5.25 3.17 6.51
C ILE A 84 6.42 2.66 7.36
N ALA A 85 7.02 3.54 8.15
CA ALA A 85 8.01 3.15 9.13
C ALA A 85 7.32 2.79 10.44
N LEU A 86 7.53 1.57 10.93
CA LEU A 86 6.99 1.06 12.19
C LEU A 86 8.06 0.30 12.94
N ASN A 87 8.30 0.65 14.20
CA ASN A 87 9.23 -0.07 15.09
C ASN A 87 10.63 -0.27 14.48
N ASP A 88 11.19 0.77 13.89
CA ASP A 88 12.50 0.76 13.24
C ASP A 88 12.63 -0.14 12.00
N ASP A 89 11.49 -0.57 11.43
CA ASP A 89 11.41 -1.34 10.18
C ASP A 89 10.57 -0.60 9.14
N VAL A 90 10.83 -0.87 7.87
CA VAL A 90 10.03 -0.36 6.75
C VAL A 90 8.99 -1.41 6.34
N TYR A 91 7.73 -1.02 6.34
CA TYR A 91 6.61 -1.84 5.87
C TYR A 91 6.04 -1.30 4.58
N MET A 92 5.76 -2.19 3.64
CA MET A 92 4.92 -1.89 2.49
C MET A 92 3.45 -1.96 2.92
N TYR A 93 2.66 -1.00 2.48
CA TYR A 93 1.21 -0.98 2.53
C TYR A 93 0.63 -1.13 1.13
N THR A 94 -0.41 -1.96 0.98
CA THR A 94 -1.26 -2.04 -0.23
C THR A 94 -2.65 -2.50 0.14
N GLY A 95 -3.67 -2.00 -0.55
CA GLY A 95 -5.05 -2.46 -0.39
C GLY A 95 -5.29 -3.82 -1.03
N VAL A 96 -6.35 -4.48 -0.59
CA VAL A 96 -6.84 -5.76 -1.13
C VAL A 96 -8.29 -5.63 -1.51
N THR A 97 -8.61 -6.05 -2.72
CA THR A 97 -9.96 -6.05 -3.27
C THR A 97 -10.34 -7.44 -3.79
N SER A 98 -11.63 -7.69 -3.99
CA SER A 98 -12.08 -8.85 -4.74
C SER A 98 -11.80 -8.65 -6.23
N ALA A 99 -11.41 -9.72 -6.92
CA ALA A 99 -11.19 -9.67 -8.38
C ALA A 99 -12.47 -9.27 -9.16
N ASN A 100 -13.63 -9.50 -8.57
CA ASN A 100 -14.94 -9.20 -9.16
C ASN A 100 -15.61 -7.94 -8.61
N ALA A 101 -14.97 -7.23 -7.67
CA ALA A 101 -15.57 -6.06 -7.02
C ALA A 101 -15.08 -4.77 -7.67
N ASP A 102 -16.04 -3.99 -8.16
CA ASP A 102 -15.77 -2.62 -8.59
C ASP A 102 -15.65 -1.72 -7.37
N GLN A 103 -14.46 -1.18 -7.12
CA GLN A 103 -14.18 -0.08 -6.20
C GLN A 103 -14.41 -0.32 -4.69
N SER A 104 -14.57 -1.56 -4.23
CA SER A 104 -14.61 -1.85 -2.80
C SER A 104 -13.33 -2.52 -2.32
N ASN A 105 -12.81 -2.04 -1.21
CA ASN A 105 -11.67 -2.60 -0.52
C ASN A 105 -12.13 -3.62 0.53
N LEU A 106 -11.47 -4.77 0.62
CA LEU A 106 -11.71 -5.76 1.68
C LEU A 106 -10.87 -5.48 2.92
N GLY A 107 -9.71 -4.88 2.70
CA GLY A 107 -8.74 -4.57 3.72
C GLY A 107 -7.40 -4.19 3.12
N PHE A 108 -6.34 -4.33 3.89
CA PHE A 108 -5.00 -3.99 3.44
C PHE A 108 -3.95 -4.96 3.98
N LEU A 109 -2.82 -4.99 3.30
CA LEU A 109 -1.62 -5.71 3.70
C LEU A 109 -0.60 -4.75 4.28
N LEU A 110 0.02 -5.16 5.37
CA LEU A 110 1.29 -4.62 5.83
C LEU A 110 2.34 -5.72 5.72
N SER A 111 3.39 -5.48 4.97
CA SER A 111 4.48 -6.43 4.77
C SER A 111 5.81 -5.80 5.15
N ASN A 112 6.52 -6.42 6.08
CA ASN A 112 7.87 -6.02 6.47
C ASN A 112 8.81 -6.25 5.28
N GLN A 113 9.47 -5.18 4.82
CA GLN A 113 10.32 -5.21 3.62
C GLN A 113 11.62 -5.99 3.81
N ARG A 114 12.07 -6.25 5.05
CA ARG A 114 13.26 -7.02 5.36
C ARG A 114 12.98 -8.51 5.49
N THR A 115 11.86 -8.88 6.16
CA THR A 115 11.55 -10.28 6.53
C THR A 115 10.50 -10.92 5.65
N LYS A 116 9.72 -10.13 4.91
CA LYS A 116 8.51 -10.51 4.15
C LYS A 116 7.36 -10.96 5.06
N GLU A 117 7.45 -10.79 6.38
CA GLU A 117 6.30 -11.04 7.24
C GLU A 117 5.14 -10.14 6.81
N THR A 118 4.04 -10.78 6.39
CA THR A 118 2.89 -10.07 5.81
C THR A 118 1.66 -10.36 6.66
N LYS A 119 0.93 -9.27 7.03
CA LYS A 119 -0.33 -9.35 7.76
C LYS A 119 -1.44 -8.70 6.96
N PHE A 120 -2.60 -9.35 6.93
CA PHE A 120 -3.82 -8.80 6.39
C PHE A 120 -4.67 -8.20 7.52
N TYR A 121 -5.17 -7.00 7.28
CA TYR A 121 -6.08 -6.28 8.17
C TYR A 121 -7.38 -5.99 7.45
N THR A 122 -8.49 -6.43 8.04
CA THR A 122 -9.82 -6.16 7.49
C THR A 122 -10.18 -4.69 7.69
N ALA A 123 -10.44 -3.98 6.61
CA ALA A 123 -10.89 -2.59 6.60
C ALA A 123 -11.74 -2.37 5.33
N PRO A 124 -13.01 -2.82 5.35
CA PRO A 124 -13.87 -2.69 4.19
C PRO A 124 -14.22 -1.21 3.95
N GLY A 125 -14.27 -0.84 2.67
CA GLY A 125 -14.57 0.53 2.29
C GLY A 125 -14.21 0.85 0.85
N ALA A 126 -13.91 2.12 0.58
CA ALA A 126 -13.45 2.56 -0.72
C ALA A 126 -12.02 2.07 -1.01
N THR A 127 -11.72 1.82 -2.28
CA THR A 127 -10.34 1.60 -2.72
C THR A 127 -9.54 2.90 -2.70
N GLU A 128 -8.22 2.77 -2.69
CA GLU A 128 -7.31 3.92 -2.81
C GLU A 128 -7.62 4.76 -4.05
N LYS A 129 -7.96 4.11 -5.16
CA LYS A 129 -8.33 4.79 -6.41
C LYS A 129 -9.60 5.62 -6.27
N ALA A 130 -10.64 5.10 -5.58
CA ALA A 130 -11.85 5.85 -5.30
C ALA A 130 -11.57 7.05 -4.38
N ALA A 131 -10.73 6.87 -3.35
CA ALA A 131 -10.31 7.95 -2.47
C ALA A 131 -9.50 9.03 -3.21
N GLN A 132 -8.58 8.65 -4.10
CA GLN A 132 -7.84 9.59 -4.96
C GLN A 132 -8.80 10.40 -5.83
N ALA A 133 -9.78 9.76 -6.46
CA ALA A 133 -10.78 10.44 -7.28
C ALA A 133 -11.60 11.44 -6.46
N SER A 134 -12.01 11.06 -5.24
CA SER A 134 -12.72 11.96 -4.33
C SER A 134 -11.88 13.17 -3.91
N ALA A 135 -10.60 12.94 -3.57
CA ALA A 135 -9.68 14.02 -3.20
C ALA A 135 -9.46 14.99 -4.38
N MET A 136 -9.22 14.47 -5.57
CA MET A 136 -9.05 15.30 -6.78
C MET A 136 -10.32 16.06 -7.15
N GLY A 137 -11.50 15.47 -6.91
CA GLY A 137 -12.78 16.14 -7.14
C GLY A 137 -12.95 17.43 -6.31
N VAL A 138 -12.46 17.43 -5.07
CA VAL A 138 -12.54 18.63 -4.20
C VAL A 138 -11.60 19.75 -4.65
N VAL A 139 -10.51 19.43 -5.31
CA VAL A 139 -9.48 20.39 -5.77
C VAL A 139 -9.38 20.47 -7.28
N GLN A 140 -10.44 20.10 -8.01
CA GLN A 140 -10.44 20.03 -9.48
C GLN A 140 -10.04 21.33 -10.16
N ASP A 141 -10.43 22.47 -9.60
CA ASP A 141 -10.10 23.80 -10.14
C ASP A 141 -8.60 24.15 -10.02
N LEU A 142 -7.88 23.45 -9.15
CA LEU A 142 -6.44 23.62 -8.95
C LEU A 142 -5.60 22.68 -9.83
N GLY A 143 -6.21 21.69 -10.45
CA GLY A 143 -5.53 20.70 -11.29
C GLY A 143 -4.52 19.83 -10.56
N TYR A 144 -4.69 19.64 -9.25
CA TYR A 144 -3.77 18.81 -8.46
C TYR A 144 -4.00 17.32 -8.68
N ILE A 145 -2.92 16.56 -8.61
CA ILE A 145 -2.90 15.10 -8.78
C ILE A 145 -2.69 14.43 -7.43
N ALA A 146 -3.55 13.48 -7.09
CA ALA A 146 -3.46 12.69 -5.89
C ALA A 146 -2.34 11.64 -5.99
N THR A 147 -1.47 11.58 -4.99
CA THR A 147 -0.53 10.46 -4.84
C THR A 147 -1.24 9.22 -4.32
N PHE A 148 -0.55 8.05 -4.32
CA PHE A 148 -1.12 6.86 -3.70
C PHE A 148 -1.34 7.09 -2.19
N PRO A 149 -2.53 6.77 -1.67
CA PRO A 149 -2.90 7.02 -0.28
C PRO A 149 -2.08 6.23 0.72
N LEU A 150 -1.94 6.78 1.93
CA LEU A 150 -1.51 6.05 3.10
C LEU A 150 -2.72 5.90 4.05
N LEU A 151 -2.99 4.67 4.50
CA LEU A 151 -4.04 4.42 5.46
C LEU A 151 -3.57 4.75 6.88
N LEU A 152 -4.28 5.63 7.54
CA LEU A 152 -4.04 6.06 8.92
C LEU A 152 -5.30 5.88 9.76
N ASN A 153 -5.16 5.89 11.07
CA ASN A 153 -6.29 6.05 11.99
C ASN A 153 -6.32 7.50 12.48
N ILE A 154 -7.35 8.24 12.11
CA ILE A 154 -7.55 9.63 12.52
C ILE A 154 -8.86 9.72 13.32
N ALA A 155 -8.76 10.12 14.57
CA ALA A 155 -9.91 10.20 15.50
C ALA A 155 -10.72 8.89 15.63
N GLY A 156 -10.05 7.73 15.55
CA GLY A 156 -10.69 6.42 15.63
C GLY A 156 -11.19 5.89 14.26
N GLU A 157 -11.15 6.69 13.21
CA GLU A 157 -11.65 6.35 11.88
C GLU A 157 -10.53 5.95 10.89
N PRO A 158 -10.69 4.84 10.15
CA PRO A 158 -9.81 4.52 9.03
C PRO A 158 -9.88 5.63 7.97
N THR A 159 -8.74 6.23 7.67
CA THR A 159 -8.63 7.45 6.86
C THR A 159 -7.50 7.33 5.85
N TYR A 160 -7.79 7.60 4.60
CA TYR A 160 -6.77 7.77 3.57
C TYR A 160 -6.16 9.17 3.64
N PHE A 161 -4.87 9.24 3.93
CA PHE A 161 -4.07 10.45 3.86
C PHE A 161 -3.42 10.53 2.47
N ILE A 162 -3.62 11.64 1.76
CA ILE A 162 -3.27 11.78 0.34
C ILE A 162 -2.56 13.11 0.11
N PRO A 163 -1.25 13.13 -0.11
CA PRO A 163 -0.57 14.29 -0.66
C PRO A 163 -1.06 14.62 -2.07
N LEU A 164 -1.35 15.89 -2.32
CA LEU A 164 -1.79 16.44 -3.61
C LEU A 164 -0.66 17.25 -4.24
N LYS A 165 -0.27 16.87 -5.45
CA LYS A 165 0.86 17.46 -6.19
C LYS A 165 0.35 18.30 -7.36
N ASP A 166 1.08 19.37 -7.65
CA ASP A 166 0.89 20.12 -8.88
C ASP A 166 1.55 19.41 -10.10
N ASN A 167 1.44 20.01 -11.26
CA ASN A 167 2.02 19.51 -12.51
C ASN A 167 3.57 19.53 -12.53
N THR A 168 4.21 20.13 -11.54
CA THR A 168 5.67 20.11 -11.34
C THR A 168 6.11 19.04 -10.34
N ASN A 169 5.19 18.17 -9.91
CA ASN A 169 5.38 17.14 -8.88
C ASN A 169 5.70 17.67 -7.47
N LEU A 170 5.41 18.91 -7.17
CA LEU A 170 5.53 19.47 -5.83
C LEU A 170 4.23 19.30 -5.06
N VAL A 171 4.33 18.81 -3.81
CA VAL A 171 3.17 18.74 -2.91
C VAL A 171 2.71 20.16 -2.56
N LYS A 172 1.45 20.45 -2.83
CA LYS A 172 0.81 21.77 -2.59
C LYS A 172 -0.28 21.73 -1.55
N SER A 173 -0.88 20.57 -1.35
CA SER A 173 -1.98 20.39 -0.41
C SER A 173 -2.03 18.94 0.04
N TYR A 174 -2.86 18.66 1.03
CA TYR A 174 -3.12 17.34 1.57
C TYR A 174 -4.62 17.10 1.59
N ALA A 175 -5.04 15.86 1.41
CA ALA A 175 -6.41 15.43 1.59
C ALA A 175 -6.50 14.31 2.62
N MET A 176 -7.59 14.27 3.36
CA MET A 176 -8.02 13.16 4.21
C MET A 176 -9.38 12.70 3.76
N VAL A 177 -9.51 11.40 3.46
CA VAL A 177 -10.72 10.78 2.93
C VAL A 177 -11.12 9.63 3.84
N ASN A 178 -12.37 9.61 4.32
CA ASN A 178 -12.86 8.51 5.14
C ASN A 178 -13.00 7.22 4.31
N VAL A 179 -12.49 6.10 4.82
CA VAL A 179 -12.48 4.82 4.10
C VAL A 179 -13.89 4.28 3.88
N ALA A 180 -14.74 4.35 4.88
CA ALA A 180 -16.11 3.86 4.81
C ALA A 180 -17.02 4.79 3.98
N GLN A 181 -16.79 6.11 4.09
CA GLN A 181 -17.59 7.14 3.44
C GLN A 181 -16.68 8.08 2.63
N TYR A 182 -16.22 7.63 1.46
CA TYR A 182 -15.23 8.33 0.63
C TYR A 182 -15.66 9.73 0.13
N GLN A 183 -16.92 10.10 0.28
CA GLN A 183 -17.42 11.45 0.05
C GLN A 183 -17.11 12.42 1.21
N ILE A 184 -16.67 11.92 2.37
CA ILE A 184 -16.16 12.74 3.46
C ILE A 184 -14.70 13.02 3.18
N VAL A 185 -14.44 14.20 2.65
CA VAL A 185 -13.13 14.67 2.22
C VAL A 185 -12.83 16.02 2.84
N ALA A 186 -11.69 16.14 3.49
CA ALA A 186 -11.14 17.43 3.90
C ALA A 186 -9.82 17.68 3.17
N THR A 187 -9.54 18.95 2.89
CA THR A 187 -8.27 19.36 2.28
C THR A 187 -7.65 20.54 3.06
N GLY A 188 -6.32 20.61 3.06
CA GLY A 188 -5.58 21.66 3.72
C GLY A 188 -4.21 21.91 3.10
N SER A 189 -3.69 23.10 3.23
CA SER A 189 -2.34 23.47 2.76
C SER A 189 -1.24 22.87 3.63
N THR A 190 -1.56 22.50 4.86
CA THR A 190 -0.71 21.78 5.79
C THR A 190 -1.41 20.53 6.31
N VAL A 191 -0.64 19.55 6.81
CA VAL A 191 -1.20 18.32 7.39
C VAL A 191 -2.10 18.66 8.58
N SER A 192 -1.67 19.55 9.47
CA SER A 192 -2.44 19.95 10.66
C SER A 192 -3.76 20.64 10.30
N GLU A 193 -3.76 21.53 9.32
CA GLU A 193 -4.98 22.17 8.82
C GLU A 193 -5.96 21.14 8.24
N CYS A 194 -5.44 20.21 7.42
CA CYS A 194 -6.24 19.16 6.83
C CYS A 194 -6.89 18.27 7.91
N GLU A 195 -6.10 17.84 8.90
CA GLU A 195 -6.57 17.02 10.00
C GLU A 195 -7.64 17.71 10.84
N GLN A 196 -7.42 18.98 11.20
CA GLN A 196 -8.42 19.77 11.95
C GLN A 196 -9.76 19.86 11.22
N LYS A 197 -9.72 20.18 9.92
CA LYS A 197 -10.92 20.24 9.08
C LYS A 197 -11.60 18.88 8.97
N TYR A 198 -10.81 17.82 8.85
CA TYR A 198 -11.33 16.46 8.74
C TYR A 198 -12.04 16.03 10.03
N VAL A 199 -11.43 16.23 11.20
CA VAL A 199 -12.05 15.91 12.50
C VAL A 199 -13.33 16.71 12.71
N GLN A 200 -13.33 18.00 12.37
CA GLN A 200 -14.55 18.82 12.43
C GLN A 200 -15.65 18.28 11.50
N LEU A 201 -15.27 17.83 10.29
CA LEU A 201 -16.21 17.25 9.35
C LEU A 201 -16.80 15.94 9.86
N LEU A 202 -15.98 15.03 10.43
CA LEU A 202 -16.44 13.81 11.09
C LEU A 202 -17.45 14.11 12.20
N GLY A 203 -17.13 15.03 13.11
CA GLY A 203 -18.03 15.45 14.19
C GLY A 203 -19.35 16.00 13.66
N SER A 204 -19.34 16.82 12.60
CA SER A 204 -20.56 17.34 11.97
C SER A 204 -21.44 16.27 11.32
N LYS A 205 -20.87 15.11 11.00
CA LYS A 205 -21.56 13.94 10.44
C LYS A 205 -21.96 12.91 11.50
N GLY A 206 -21.63 13.16 12.77
CA GLY A 206 -21.94 12.24 13.88
C GLY A 206 -21.14 10.95 13.86
N ILE A 207 -19.91 10.96 13.30
CA ILE A 207 -19.04 9.79 13.20
C ILE A 207 -18.08 9.69 14.39
N THR A 208 -17.87 10.77 15.14
CA THR A 208 -17.01 10.85 16.35
C THR A 208 -17.79 11.34 17.54
#